data_5ed0993b1cf398d50bea186e2e04e20a
#
_entry.id   5ed0993b1cf398d50bea186e2e04e20a
#
_cell.length_a   1.000
_cell.length_b   1.000
_cell.length_c   1.000
_cell.angle_alpha   90.00
_cell.angle_beta   90.00
_cell.angle_gamma   90.00
#
_symmetry.space_group_name_H-M   'P 1'
#
loop_
_entity.id
_entity.type
_entity.pdbx_description
1 polymer ?
#
loop_
_entity_poly.entity_id
_entity_poly.type
_entity_poly.pdbx_seq_one_letter_code
_entity_poly.pdbx_strand_id
1 'polypeptide(L)'
;MRLTFRGNQNTSSCSEVEPVNRFEPNLRIPGPTSLPDSVREAGARQMVNHRGPEFAVLQNRIIERLKAAYKTQNDVLILTAAGTGGLEAAIVNFLSPGDKVLSVTIGAFGDRFAKIASTYGADVTKVASEWGKAAEAARVRAALEAGGPWKAVLLTQNETSTAVTNPIAELAATVKAAAPDALIIVDAISGLGAIPFETDGWGLDVVVSGSQKAWMVAPGLCFVSVSPRAWEAAAVAKIPKFYFDLAAHKASAEAGQTPWTPAVAVMFQLDVALDLIEQETLPEIWKRHAAVGAAVRAGLTTLGFKLLADPAYASDAVTGAWLPEGLDWKTFNGKLRKLGLVVAGGQGALKGKIFRIGHLGHVTVPAVINAIAVLEQTLIELDRPVTPGAAVAAAQVAALKSLNLAK
;
A
#
# COMPACT_ATOMS: atom_id res chain seq x y z
N MET A 1 -65.76 5.21 2.91
CA MET A 1 -64.77 4.70 3.85
C MET A 1 -63.47 5.45 3.58
N ARG A 2 -63.18 6.52 4.35
CA ARG A 2 -61.99 7.36 4.18
C ARG A 2 -60.92 6.85 5.15
N LEU A 3 -59.83 6.38 4.64
CA LEU A 3 -58.63 6.02 5.42
C LEU A 3 -57.80 7.27 5.64
N THR A 4 -57.69 7.71 6.88
CA THR A 4 -56.80 8.79 7.32
C THR A 4 -55.46 8.20 7.72
N PHE A 5 -54.42 8.49 6.92
CA PHE A 5 -53.03 8.23 7.29
C PHE A 5 -52.55 9.30 8.27
N ARG A 6 -52.26 8.93 9.51
CA ARG A 6 -51.49 9.76 10.45
C ARG A 6 -50.01 9.63 10.09
N GLY A 7 -49.42 10.70 9.58
CA GLY A 7 -47.98 10.80 9.38
C GLY A 7 -47.27 10.97 10.72
N ASN A 8 -46.39 10.04 11.01
CA ASN A 8 -45.43 10.13 12.11
C ASN A 8 -44.26 10.98 11.63
N GLN A 9 -44.20 12.26 12.02
CA GLN A 9 -43.06 13.12 11.74
C GLN A 9 -41.93 12.80 12.75
N ASN A 10 -41.09 11.80 12.43
CA ASN A 10 -39.74 11.71 13.00
C ASN A 10 -38.83 12.60 12.15
N THR A 11 -38.71 13.85 12.54
CA THR A 11 -37.62 14.70 12.05
C THR A 11 -36.33 14.25 12.70
N SER A 12 -35.66 13.26 12.09
CA SER A 12 -34.23 13.05 12.31
C SER A 12 -33.52 14.29 11.77
N SER A 13 -32.93 15.08 12.68
CA SER A 13 -32.05 16.18 12.35
C SER A 13 -30.96 15.66 11.39
N CYS A 14 -31.09 16.00 10.11
CA CYS A 14 -29.92 15.97 9.23
C CYS A 14 -28.89 16.90 9.87
N SER A 15 -27.84 16.34 10.43
CA SER A 15 -26.67 17.11 10.81
C SER A 15 -26.24 17.90 9.57
N GLU A 16 -26.19 19.22 9.70
CA GLU A 16 -25.68 20.12 8.68
C GLU A 16 -24.33 19.57 8.22
N VAL A 17 -24.27 19.10 6.98
CA VAL A 17 -23.02 18.81 6.31
C VAL A 17 -22.37 20.17 6.12
N GLU A 18 -21.35 20.50 6.94
CA GLU A 18 -20.57 21.74 6.74
C GLU A 18 -20.19 21.83 5.25
N PRO A 19 -20.28 23.00 4.62
CA PRO A 19 -20.00 23.16 3.22
C PRO A 19 -18.59 22.64 2.95
N VAL A 20 -18.51 21.59 2.12
CA VAL A 20 -17.24 21.03 1.63
C VAL A 20 -16.46 22.20 1.02
N ASN A 21 -15.27 22.45 1.54
CA ASN A 21 -14.36 23.46 1.04
C ASN A 21 -14.32 23.37 -0.50
N ARG A 22 -14.52 24.49 -1.21
CA ARG A 22 -14.62 24.53 -2.68
C ARG A 22 -13.36 24.08 -3.42
N PHE A 23 -12.28 23.81 -2.68
CA PHE A 23 -11.01 23.34 -3.20
C PHE A 23 -10.84 21.84 -2.90
N GLU A 24 -10.30 21.10 -3.86
CA GLU A 24 -9.91 19.70 -3.62
C GLU A 24 -8.90 19.66 -2.47
N PRO A 25 -9.13 18.83 -1.44
CA PRO A 25 -8.21 18.75 -0.32
C PRO A 25 -6.87 18.12 -0.75
N ASN A 26 -5.78 18.59 -0.15
CA ASN A 26 -4.49 17.94 -0.27
C ASN A 26 -4.53 16.59 0.46
N LEU A 27 -4.81 15.52 -0.28
CA LEU A 27 -4.98 14.18 0.25
C LEU A 27 -3.61 13.51 0.47
N ARG A 28 -3.23 13.36 1.73
CA ARG A 28 -1.94 12.78 2.17
C ARG A 28 -2.13 11.58 3.11
N ILE A 29 -3.11 10.72 2.82
CA ILE A 29 -3.25 9.43 3.48
C ILE A 29 -2.41 8.35 2.76
N PRO A 30 -2.01 7.26 3.42
CA PRO A 30 -1.25 6.17 2.79
C PRO A 30 -2.03 5.32 1.76
N GLY A 31 -3.18 5.80 1.32
CA GLY A 31 -4.07 5.20 0.34
C GLY A 31 -5.53 5.13 0.82
N PRO A 32 -6.49 5.25 -0.14
CA PRO A 32 -6.25 5.51 -1.56
C PRO A 32 -5.51 6.83 -1.82
N THR A 33 -4.65 6.85 -2.84
CA THR A 33 -3.88 8.04 -3.22
C THR A 33 -4.67 8.94 -4.17
N SER A 34 -4.24 10.21 -4.30
CA SER A 34 -4.78 11.08 -5.35
C SER A 34 -4.48 10.50 -6.73
N LEU A 35 -5.40 10.69 -7.67
CA LEU A 35 -5.27 10.26 -9.04
C LEU A 35 -4.89 11.45 -9.94
N PRO A 36 -3.99 11.26 -10.93
CA PRO A 36 -3.80 12.21 -12.02
C PRO A 36 -5.10 12.45 -12.78
N ASP A 37 -5.28 13.66 -13.36
CA ASP A 37 -6.51 14.00 -14.08
C ASP A 37 -6.77 13.04 -15.24
N SER A 38 -5.75 12.72 -16.04
CA SER A 38 -5.85 11.76 -17.15
C SER A 38 -6.30 10.38 -16.70
N VAL A 39 -5.88 9.94 -15.51
CA VAL A 39 -6.32 8.66 -14.91
C VAL A 39 -7.78 8.75 -14.46
N ARG A 40 -8.20 9.88 -13.86
CA ARG A 40 -9.62 10.10 -13.50
C ARG A 40 -10.51 10.06 -14.72
N GLU A 41 -10.14 10.78 -15.78
CA GLU A 41 -10.89 10.86 -17.05
C GLU A 41 -10.97 9.50 -17.76
N ALA A 42 -9.92 8.68 -17.70
CA ALA A 42 -9.92 7.34 -18.27
C ALA A 42 -11.04 6.46 -17.67
N GLY A 43 -11.35 6.63 -16.38
CA GLY A 43 -12.43 5.90 -15.71
C GLY A 43 -13.85 6.28 -16.17
N ALA A 44 -14.00 7.40 -16.89
CA ALA A 44 -15.29 7.84 -17.44
C ALA A 44 -15.53 7.35 -18.88
N ARG A 45 -14.60 6.58 -19.46
CA ARG A 45 -14.77 6.01 -20.82
C ARG A 45 -15.95 5.06 -20.88
N GLN A 46 -16.57 4.95 -22.08
CA GLN A 46 -17.63 3.97 -22.32
C GLN A 46 -17.10 2.54 -22.14
N MET A 47 -17.96 1.66 -21.59
CA MET A 47 -17.63 0.27 -21.40
C MET A 47 -17.37 -0.45 -22.71
N VAL A 48 -16.48 -1.43 -22.68
CA VAL A 48 -16.23 -2.38 -23.76
C VAL A 48 -16.72 -3.77 -23.37
N ASN A 49 -16.92 -4.62 -24.35
CA ASN A 49 -17.22 -6.03 -24.10
C ASN A 49 -15.97 -6.72 -23.48
N HIS A 50 -16.04 -7.07 -22.19
CA HIS A 50 -14.94 -7.72 -21.49
C HIS A 50 -14.65 -9.17 -21.94
N ARG A 51 -15.40 -9.67 -22.92
CA ARG A 51 -15.17 -10.92 -23.66
C ARG A 51 -14.77 -10.67 -25.11
N GLY A 52 -14.60 -9.42 -25.51
CA GLY A 52 -14.26 -9.00 -26.85
C GLY A 52 -12.75 -8.78 -27.06
N PRO A 53 -12.33 -8.62 -28.33
CA PRO A 53 -10.92 -8.44 -28.68
C PRO A 53 -10.32 -7.14 -28.13
N GLU A 54 -11.11 -6.07 -27.99
CA GLU A 54 -10.64 -4.78 -27.46
C GLU A 54 -10.19 -4.93 -26.00
N PHE A 55 -10.93 -5.70 -25.19
CA PHE A 55 -10.56 -5.99 -23.81
C PHE A 55 -9.34 -6.91 -23.74
N ALA A 56 -9.22 -7.90 -24.63
CA ALA A 56 -8.05 -8.77 -24.70
C ALA A 56 -6.77 -7.99 -24.98
N VAL A 57 -6.80 -7.03 -25.92
CA VAL A 57 -5.69 -6.15 -26.20
C VAL A 57 -5.32 -5.29 -24.98
N LEU A 58 -6.32 -4.72 -24.31
CA LEU A 58 -6.12 -3.92 -23.09
C LEU A 58 -5.48 -4.75 -21.97
N GLN A 59 -6.05 -5.90 -21.67
CA GLN A 59 -5.57 -6.76 -20.58
C GLN A 59 -4.15 -7.26 -20.83
N ASN A 60 -3.85 -7.76 -22.03
CA ASN A 60 -2.52 -8.28 -22.35
C ASN A 60 -1.46 -7.17 -22.25
N ARG A 61 -1.76 -5.97 -22.77
CA ARG A 61 -0.88 -4.82 -22.65
C ARG A 61 -0.62 -4.44 -21.20
N ILE A 62 -1.63 -4.42 -20.36
CA ILE A 62 -1.48 -4.12 -18.93
C ILE A 62 -0.64 -5.19 -18.24
N ILE A 63 -0.87 -6.48 -18.51
CA ILE A 63 -0.11 -7.58 -17.90
C ILE A 63 1.38 -7.47 -18.21
N GLU A 64 1.76 -7.24 -19.47
CA GLU A 64 3.16 -7.09 -19.86
C GLU A 64 3.84 -5.90 -19.16
N ARG A 65 3.13 -4.79 -19.03
CA ARG A 65 3.63 -3.60 -18.35
C ARG A 65 3.74 -3.80 -16.83
N LEU A 66 2.81 -4.53 -16.23
CA LEU A 66 2.90 -4.94 -14.83
C LEU A 66 4.09 -5.87 -14.60
N LYS A 67 4.35 -6.85 -15.49
CA LYS A 67 5.55 -7.72 -15.39
C LYS A 67 6.83 -6.89 -15.39
N ALA A 68 6.93 -5.90 -16.28
CA ALA A 68 8.08 -5.00 -16.32
C ALA A 68 8.25 -4.22 -15.01
N ALA A 69 7.15 -3.71 -14.44
CA ALA A 69 7.17 -2.96 -13.19
C ALA A 69 7.45 -3.84 -11.95
N TYR A 70 7.03 -5.10 -11.96
CA TYR A 70 7.37 -6.10 -10.95
C TYR A 70 8.79 -6.64 -11.10
N LYS A 71 9.45 -6.36 -12.23
CA LYS A 71 10.73 -6.96 -12.63
C LYS A 71 10.66 -8.49 -12.57
N THR A 72 9.73 -9.07 -13.32
CA THR A 72 9.47 -10.51 -13.32
C THR A 72 9.12 -11.04 -14.70
N GLN A 73 9.53 -12.28 -14.97
CA GLN A 73 9.06 -13.09 -16.08
C GLN A 73 7.89 -14.01 -15.67
N ASN A 74 7.57 -14.05 -14.39
CA ASN A 74 6.48 -14.84 -13.83
C ASN A 74 5.10 -14.36 -14.32
N ASP A 75 4.07 -15.18 -14.12
CA ASP A 75 2.71 -14.74 -14.36
C ASP A 75 2.34 -13.58 -13.42
N VAL A 76 1.68 -12.56 -13.97
CA VAL A 76 1.06 -11.48 -13.18
C VAL A 76 -0.43 -11.47 -13.47
N LEU A 77 -1.22 -11.77 -12.45
CA LEU A 77 -2.68 -11.89 -12.55
C LEU A 77 -3.36 -10.65 -11.98
N ILE A 78 -4.42 -10.22 -12.67
CA ILE A 78 -5.22 -9.05 -12.27
C ILE A 78 -6.54 -9.55 -11.70
N LEU A 79 -6.84 -9.21 -10.45
CA LEU A 79 -8.07 -9.57 -9.78
C LEU A 79 -8.90 -8.32 -9.46
N THR A 80 -10.20 -8.40 -9.63
CA THR A 80 -11.12 -7.35 -9.17
C THR A 80 -11.29 -7.48 -7.66
N ALA A 81 -10.40 -6.83 -6.91
CA ALA A 81 -10.38 -6.85 -5.44
C ALA A 81 -9.52 -5.72 -4.89
N ALA A 82 -9.63 -5.45 -3.60
CA ALA A 82 -8.62 -4.67 -2.88
C ALA A 82 -7.36 -5.52 -2.62
N GLY A 83 -6.22 -4.89 -2.28
CA GLY A 83 -5.00 -5.62 -1.94
C GLY A 83 -5.18 -6.70 -0.87
N THR A 84 -6.07 -6.49 0.12
CA THR A 84 -6.43 -7.53 1.11
C THR A 84 -7.00 -8.78 0.45
N GLY A 85 -7.81 -8.64 -0.60
CA GLY A 85 -8.28 -9.79 -1.39
C GLY A 85 -7.15 -10.50 -2.13
N GLY A 86 -6.13 -9.76 -2.59
CA GLY A 86 -4.91 -10.34 -3.15
C GLY A 86 -4.11 -11.16 -2.12
N LEU A 87 -3.99 -10.67 -0.87
CA LEU A 87 -3.37 -11.44 0.21
C LEU A 87 -4.16 -12.71 0.55
N GLU A 88 -5.49 -12.62 0.55
CA GLU A 88 -6.36 -13.77 0.72
C GLU A 88 -6.19 -14.76 -0.43
N ALA A 89 -6.18 -14.28 -1.68
CA ALA A 89 -5.90 -15.11 -2.86
C ALA A 89 -4.54 -15.83 -2.74
N ALA A 90 -3.50 -15.15 -2.28
CA ALA A 90 -2.19 -15.77 -2.05
C ALA A 90 -2.26 -16.90 -1.01
N ILE A 91 -3.03 -16.75 0.06
CA ILE A 91 -3.17 -17.80 1.07
C ILE A 91 -3.97 -19.00 0.54
N VAL A 92 -5.15 -18.76 -0.03
CA VAL A 92 -6.04 -19.88 -0.40
C VAL A 92 -5.54 -20.69 -1.59
N ASN A 93 -4.63 -20.14 -2.41
CA ASN A 93 -4.08 -20.85 -3.56
C ASN A 93 -2.83 -21.66 -3.27
N PHE A 94 -2.06 -21.33 -2.24
CA PHE A 94 -0.74 -21.95 -2.04
C PHE A 94 -0.62 -22.76 -0.75
N LEU A 95 -1.61 -22.66 0.15
CA LEU A 95 -1.61 -23.36 1.43
C LEU A 95 -2.72 -24.40 1.56
N SER A 96 -2.50 -25.30 2.50
CA SER A 96 -3.50 -26.25 3.01
C SER A 96 -3.71 -26.04 4.51
N PRO A 97 -4.87 -26.42 5.07
CA PRO A 97 -5.05 -26.41 6.52
C PRO A 97 -3.97 -27.26 7.21
N GLY A 98 -3.38 -26.73 8.28
CA GLY A 98 -2.27 -27.36 9.01
C GLY A 98 -0.88 -27.06 8.47
N ASP A 99 -0.75 -26.40 7.29
CA ASP A 99 0.55 -25.98 6.78
C ASP A 99 1.22 -25.01 7.76
N LYS A 100 2.50 -25.25 8.07
CA LYS A 100 3.29 -24.35 8.92
C LYS A 100 3.75 -23.12 8.14
N VAL A 101 3.45 -21.96 8.68
CA VAL A 101 3.75 -20.67 8.08
C VAL A 101 4.49 -19.78 9.06
N LEU A 102 5.64 -19.25 8.66
CA LEU A 102 6.31 -18.20 9.42
C LEU A 102 5.83 -16.84 8.92
N SER A 103 5.28 -16.01 9.80
CA SER A 103 4.87 -14.64 9.45
C SER A 103 5.75 -13.62 10.16
N VAL A 104 6.49 -12.83 9.38
CA VAL A 104 7.35 -11.75 9.87
C VAL A 104 6.52 -10.47 9.91
N THR A 105 6.24 -9.97 11.13
CA THR A 105 5.33 -8.84 11.32
C THR A 105 6.05 -7.65 11.95
N ILE A 106 5.86 -6.46 11.37
CA ILE A 106 6.40 -5.19 11.85
C ILE A 106 5.30 -4.14 12.03
N GLY A 107 4.03 -4.56 11.98
CA GLY A 107 2.87 -3.70 12.17
C GLY A 107 1.54 -4.35 11.80
N ALA A 108 0.52 -3.52 11.65
CA ALA A 108 -0.87 -3.97 11.50
C ALA A 108 -1.15 -4.74 10.20
N PHE A 109 -0.42 -4.45 9.11
CA PHE A 109 -0.65 -5.15 7.84
C PHE A 109 0.02 -6.52 7.81
N GLY A 110 1.23 -6.66 8.37
CA GLY A 110 1.83 -7.96 8.63
C GLY A 110 0.98 -8.83 9.56
N ASP A 111 0.42 -8.25 10.63
CA ASP A 111 -0.51 -8.95 11.52
C ASP A 111 -1.80 -9.37 10.81
N ARG A 112 -2.31 -8.55 9.89
CA ARG A 112 -3.46 -8.91 9.06
C ARG A 112 -3.14 -10.08 8.14
N PHE A 113 -1.97 -10.09 7.52
CA PHE A 113 -1.55 -11.19 6.65
C PHE A 113 -1.44 -12.50 7.43
N ALA A 114 -0.80 -12.49 8.61
CA ALA A 114 -0.79 -13.62 9.54
C ALA A 114 -2.21 -14.09 9.91
N LYS A 115 -3.12 -13.13 10.18
CA LYS A 115 -4.52 -13.41 10.53
C LYS A 115 -5.27 -14.09 9.37
N ILE A 116 -5.06 -13.65 8.13
CA ILE A 116 -5.66 -14.30 6.96
C ILE A 116 -5.20 -15.76 6.90
N ALA A 117 -3.90 -16.03 6.98
CA ALA A 117 -3.37 -17.39 6.94
C ALA A 117 -3.97 -18.28 8.05
N SER A 118 -4.01 -17.79 9.29
CA SER A 118 -4.62 -18.54 10.41
C SER A 118 -6.13 -18.72 10.25
N THR A 119 -6.84 -17.79 9.61
CA THR A 119 -8.28 -17.92 9.36
C THR A 119 -8.60 -19.07 8.43
N TYR A 120 -7.69 -19.35 7.47
CA TYR A 120 -7.79 -20.49 6.55
C TYR A 120 -7.11 -21.76 7.06
N GLY A 121 -6.78 -21.82 8.35
CA GLY A 121 -6.32 -23.04 9.03
C GLY A 121 -4.83 -23.30 8.96
N ALA A 122 -4.00 -22.36 8.49
CA ALA A 122 -2.55 -22.50 8.58
C ALA A 122 -2.07 -22.43 10.05
N ASP A 123 -1.03 -23.21 10.38
CA ASP A 123 -0.30 -23.14 11.66
C ASP A 123 0.73 -22.00 11.57
N VAL A 124 0.37 -20.84 12.11
CA VAL A 124 1.13 -19.60 11.95
C VAL A 124 2.01 -19.31 13.15
N THR A 125 3.33 -19.34 12.95
CA THR A 125 4.31 -18.82 13.91
C THR A 125 4.66 -17.37 13.52
N LYS A 126 4.58 -16.43 14.50
CA LYS A 126 4.90 -15.02 14.27
C LYS A 126 6.30 -14.66 14.76
N VAL A 127 7.07 -13.97 13.93
CA VAL A 127 8.28 -13.23 14.30
C VAL A 127 7.93 -11.74 14.28
N ALA A 128 7.55 -11.21 15.42
CA ALA A 128 7.14 -9.82 15.55
C ALA A 128 8.32 -8.93 15.95
N SER A 129 8.47 -7.77 15.30
CA SER A 129 9.36 -6.70 15.71
C SER A 129 8.60 -5.60 16.46
N GLU A 130 9.33 -4.81 17.24
CA GLU A 130 8.79 -3.59 17.83
C GLU A 130 8.31 -2.64 16.71
N TRP A 131 7.16 -2.02 16.90
CA TRP A 131 6.59 -1.11 15.91
C TRP A 131 7.47 0.14 15.74
N GLY A 132 7.85 0.41 14.50
CA GLY A 132 8.84 1.41 14.12
C GLY A 132 10.21 0.82 13.80
N LYS A 133 10.42 -0.47 14.02
CA LYS A 133 11.63 -1.22 13.66
C LYS A 133 11.37 -2.15 12.49
N ALA A 134 12.37 -2.35 11.65
CA ALA A 134 12.35 -3.39 10.62
C ALA A 134 12.57 -4.77 11.24
N ALA A 135 12.27 -5.81 10.45
CA ALA A 135 12.58 -7.17 10.84
C ALA A 135 14.10 -7.43 10.76
N GLU A 136 14.62 -8.10 11.78
CA GLU A 136 16.03 -8.50 11.85
C GLU A 136 16.22 -9.89 11.23
N ALA A 137 17.07 -10.00 10.21
CA ALA A 137 17.35 -11.27 9.52
C ALA A 137 17.82 -12.38 10.48
N ALA A 138 18.61 -12.03 11.51
CA ALA A 138 19.08 -12.99 12.51
C ALA A 138 17.93 -13.61 13.31
N ARG A 139 16.91 -12.82 13.68
CA ARG A 139 15.71 -13.34 14.39
C ARG A 139 14.84 -14.21 13.50
N VAL A 140 14.72 -13.83 12.22
CA VAL A 140 14.01 -14.63 11.22
C VAL A 140 14.72 -15.97 11.00
N ARG A 141 16.05 -15.97 10.83
CA ARG A 141 16.87 -17.18 10.73
C ARG A 141 16.67 -18.10 11.92
N ALA A 142 16.83 -17.59 13.15
CA ALA A 142 16.68 -18.38 14.36
C ALA A 142 15.28 -19.03 14.46
N ALA A 143 14.22 -18.32 14.06
CA ALA A 143 12.87 -18.87 14.06
C ALA A 143 12.68 -19.95 12.97
N LEU A 144 13.30 -19.80 11.80
CA LEU A 144 13.26 -20.79 10.73
C LEU A 144 13.97 -22.08 11.17
N GLU A 145 15.14 -21.97 11.79
CA GLU A 145 15.95 -23.11 12.25
C GLU A 145 15.34 -23.83 13.47
N ALA A 146 14.60 -23.11 14.32
CA ALA A 146 13.93 -23.67 15.50
C ALA A 146 12.63 -24.43 15.17
N GLY A 147 12.09 -24.30 13.98
CA GLY A 147 10.79 -24.86 13.59
C GLY A 147 10.82 -25.59 12.25
N GLY A 148 9.66 -25.70 11.62
CA GLY A 148 9.49 -26.30 10.30
C GLY A 148 8.91 -27.72 10.33
N PRO A 149 8.88 -28.41 9.16
CA PRO A 149 9.14 -27.81 7.84
C PRO A 149 8.16 -26.70 7.49
N TRP A 150 8.66 -25.61 6.94
CA TRP A 150 7.87 -24.43 6.61
C TRP A 150 7.30 -24.55 5.21
N LYS A 151 5.98 -24.35 5.06
CA LYS A 151 5.32 -24.27 3.75
C LYS A 151 5.51 -22.89 3.12
N ALA A 152 5.44 -21.84 3.91
CA ALA A 152 5.61 -20.47 3.44
C ALA A 152 6.17 -19.54 4.52
N VAL A 153 6.81 -18.46 4.06
CA VAL A 153 7.18 -17.30 4.87
C VAL A 153 6.46 -16.08 4.32
N LEU A 154 5.71 -15.40 5.18
CA LEU A 154 4.97 -14.19 4.85
C LEU A 154 5.77 -12.97 5.25
N LEU A 155 6.02 -12.06 4.30
CA LEU A 155 6.77 -10.83 4.48
C LEU A 155 5.92 -9.63 4.06
N THR A 156 6.08 -8.48 4.73
CA THR A 156 5.50 -7.20 4.30
C THR A 156 6.64 -6.27 3.93
N GLN A 157 6.69 -5.80 2.66
CA GLN A 157 7.73 -4.91 2.18
C GLN A 157 7.65 -3.54 2.87
N ASN A 158 6.51 -2.89 2.78
CA ASN A 158 6.29 -1.54 3.29
C ASN A 158 5.09 -1.50 4.23
N GLU A 159 5.37 -1.42 5.52
CA GLU A 159 4.36 -1.42 6.58
C GLU A 159 3.85 0.02 6.83
N THR A 160 2.73 0.37 6.22
CA THR A 160 2.18 1.73 6.32
C THR A 160 1.68 2.10 7.71
N SER A 161 1.40 1.14 8.59
CA SER A 161 0.96 1.43 9.96
C SER A 161 2.08 1.95 10.84
N THR A 162 3.33 1.55 10.54
CA THR A 162 4.54 1.92 11.29
C THR A 162 5.50 2.80 10.49
N ALA A 163 5.22 3.02 9.20
CA ALA A 163 6.05 3.78 8.26
C ALA A 163 7.46 3.20 8.06
N VAL A 164 7.57 1.86 8.07
CA VAL A 164 8.82 1.13 7.94
C VAL A 164 8.84 0.33 6.64
N THR A 165 9.97 0.35 5.95
CA THR A 165 10.27 -0.53 4.81
C THR A 165 11.19 -1.66 5.27
N ASN A 166 10.77 -2.91 5.10
CA ASN A 166 11.61 -4.08 5.40
C ASN A 166 12.69 -4.32 4.33
N PRO A 167 13.87 -4.80 4.71
CA PRO A 167 14.93 -5.20 3.79
C PRO A 167 14.61 -6.55 3.12
N ILE A 168 13.67 -6.58 2.17
CA ILE A 168 13.13 -7.83 1.58
C ILE A 168 14.21 -8.66 0.92
N ALA A 169 15.19 -8.05 0.25
CA ALA A 169 16.31 -8.79 -0.36
C ALA A 169 17.08 -9.64 0.67
N GLU A 170 17.42 -9.05 1.83
CA GLU A 170 18.13 -9.73 2.91
C GLU A 170 17.27 -10.81 3.58
N LEU A 171 15.98 -10.49 3.84
CA LEU A 171 15.05 -11.44 4.42
C LEU A 171 14.79 -12.63 3.50
N ALA A 172 14.62 -12.40 2.19
CA ALA A 172 14.44 -13.45 1.20
C ALA A 172 15.69 -14.36 1.10
N ALA A 173 16.89 -13.77 1.09
CA ALA A 173 18.14 -14.54 1.12
C ALA A 173 18.25 -15.39 2.40
N THR A 174 17.83 -14.84 3.55
CA THR A 174 17.79 -15.56 4.82
C THR A 174 16.82 -16.74 4.78
N VAL A 175 15.63 -16.56 4.21
CA VAL A 175 14.64 -17.64 4.06
C VAL A 175 15.17 -18.72 3.15
N LYS A 176 15.73 -18.38 1.99
CA LYS A 176 16.31 -19.36 1.05
C LYS A 176 17.43 -20.20 1.65
N ALA A 177 18.26 -19.58 2.52
CA ALA A 177 19.35 -20.27 3.17
C ALA A 177 18.88 -21.22 4.30
N ALA A 178 17.87 -20.83 5.08
CA ALA A 178 17.43 -21.56 6.27
C ALA A 178 16.22 -22.47 6.02
N ALA A 179 15.40 -22.18 5.02
CA ALA A 179 14.19 -22.94 4.66
C ALA A 179 13.97 -22.92 3.14
N PRO A 180 14.84 -23.57 2.33
CA PRO A 180 14.84 -23.47 0.86
C PRO A 180 13.52 -23.92 0.20
N ASP A 181 12.78 -24.82 0.84
CA ASP A 181 11.51 -25.36 0.35
C ASP A 181 10.32 -24.45 0.65
N ALA A 182 10.47 -23.47 1.55
CA ALA A 182 9.39 -22.55 1.90
C ALA A 182 9.13 -21.54 0.77
N LEU A 183 7.86 -21.30 0.44
CA LEU A 183 7.47 -20.22 -0.47
C LEU A 183 7.70 -18.86 0.21
N ILE A 184 8.21 -17.89 -0.53
CA ILE A 184 8.35 -16.51 -0.07
C ILE A 184 7.19 -15.70 -0.65
N ILE A 185 6.22 -15.32 0.21
CA ILE A 185 5.01 -14.59 -0.17
C ILE A 185 5.10 -13.17 0.40
N VAL A 186 5.04 -12.16 -0.47
CA VAL A 186 5.30 -10.77 -0.09
C VAL A 186 4.08 -9.88 -0.30
N ASP A 187 3.66 -9.21 0.76
CA ASP A 187 2.80 -8.04 0.69
C ASP A 187 3.65 -6.83 0.26
N ALA A 188 3.53 -6.43 -1.00
CA ALA A 188 4.14 -5.25 -1.57
C ALA A 188 3.10 -4.17 -1.96
N ILE A 189 1.90 -4.24 -1.35
CA ILE A 189 0.74 -3.41 -1.72
C ILE A 189 1.09 -1.92 -1.70
N SER A 190 1.82 -1.44 -0.72
CA SER A 190 2.10 -0.01 -0.58
C SER A 190 3.52 0.40 -0.97
N GLY A 191 4.40 -0.56 -1.28
CA GLY A 191 5.78 -0.28 -1.64
C GLY A 191 6.06 -0.41 -3.12
N LEU A 192 5.53 -1.45 -3.78
CA LEU A 192 5.79 -1.72 -5.19
C LEU A 192 5.28 -0.55 -6.06
N GLY A 193 6.15 -0.05 -6.92
CA GLY A 193 5.93 1.15 -7.71
C GLY A 193 6.46 2.44 -7.06
N ALA A 194 6.57 2.51 -5.73
CA ALA A 194 7.10 3.68 -5.02
C ALA A 194 8.54 3.50 -4.51
N ILE A 195 8.92 2.27 -4.22
CA ILE A 195 10.20 1.89 -3.58
C ILE A 195 10.87 0.82 -4.44
N PRO A 196 12.21 0.76 -4.54
CA PRO A 196 12.93 -0.27 -5.30
C PRO A 196 12.45 -1.68 -4.97
N PHE A 197 12.22 -2.49 -6.02
CA PHE A 197 11.71 -3.84 -5.89
C PHE A 197 12.19 -4.75 -7.03
N GLU A 198 12.57 -5.98 -6.72
CA GLU A 198 13.12 -6.96 -7.66
C GLU A 198 12.49 -8.34 -7.38
N THR A 199 11.36 -8.68 -8.04
CA THR A 199 10.67 -9.94 -7.79
C THR A 199 11.56 -11.15 -8.08
N ASP A 200 12.09 -11.26 -9.32
CA ASP A 200 12.92 -12.39 -9.73
C ASP A 200 14.33 -12.29 -9.14
N GLY A 201 14.90 -11.07 -9.09
CA GLY A 201 16.23 -10.84 -8.54
C GLY A 201 16.34 -11.24 -7.06
N TRP A 202 15.29 -11.07 -6.29
CA TRP A 202 15.23 -11.54 -4.90
C TRP A 202 14.65 -12.95 -4.76
N GLY A 203 14.15 -13.55 -5.86
CA GLY A 203 13.56 -14.88 -5.95
C GLY A 203 12.35 -15.05 -5.05
N LEU A 204 11.43 -14.13 -5.17
CA LEU A 204 10.15 -14.16 -4.49
C LEU A 204 9.17 -15.05 -5.25
N ASP A 205 8.35 -15.81 -4.53
CA ASP A 205 7.43 -16.77 -5.17
C ASP A 205 6.07 -16.15 -5.48
N VAL A 206 5.55 -15.34 -4.56
CA VAL A 206 4.27 -14.66 -4.72
C VAL A 206 4.41 -13.22 -4.24
N VAL A 207 4.01 -12.27 -5.07
CA VAL A 207 4.05 -10.84 -4.73
C VAL A 207 2.70 -10.21 -4.98
N VAL A 208 2.14 -9.55 -3.97
CA VAL A 208 0.83 -8.91 -4.02
C VAL A 208 0.95 -7.40 -3.99
N SER A 209 0.27 -6.71 -4.93
CA SER A 209 0.12 -5.24 -4.93
C SER A 209 -1.33 -4.82 -5.14
N GLY A 210 -1.62 -3.52 -5.06
CA GLY A 210 -2.99 -3.01 -5.18
C GLY A 210 -3.09 -1.63 -5.81
N SER A 211 -4.11 -1.43 -6.65
CA SER A 211 -4.28 -0.29 -7.55
C SER A 211 -4.26 1.09 -6.89
N GLN A 212 -4.80 1.20 -5.67
CA GLN A 212 -5.02 2.48 -4.97
C GLN A 212 -3.80 3.02 -4.22
N LYS A 213 -2.61 2.54 -4.54
CA LYS A 213 -1.34 2.89 -3.90
C LYS A 213 -0.43 3.61 -4.90
N ALA A 214 0.81 3.15 -5.07
CA ALA A 214 1.76 3.77 -5.98
C ALA A 214 1.32 3.75 -7.45
N TRP A 215 0.41 2.88 -7.82
CA TRP A 215 -0.16 2.80 -9.18
C TRP A 215 -1.08 3.97 -9.54
N MET A 216 -1.48 4.82 -8.58
CA MET A 216 -2.28 6.04 -8.82
C MET A 216 -3.64 5.78 -9.47
N VAL A 217 -4.28 4.65 -9.14
CA VAL A 217 -5.55 4.20 -9.72
C VAL A 217 -6.59 4.07 -8.60
N ALA A 218 -7.87 4.17 -8.93
CA ALA A 218 -8.94 3.93 -7.97
C ALA A 218 -8.82 2.54 -7.32
N PRO A 219 -9.26 2.36 -6.05
CA PRO A 219 -9.37 1.03 -5.46
C PRO A 219 -10.31 0.15 -6.31
N GLY A 220 -9.95 -1.13 -6.48
CA GLY A 220 -10.77 -2.09 -7.22
C GLY A 220 -9.98 -3.18 -7.93
N LEU A 221 -8.66 -3.03 -8.06
CA LEU A 221 -7.79 -4.07 -8.60
C LEU A 221 -6.69 -4.44 -7.62
N CYS A 222 -6.32 -5.72 -7.60
CA CYS A 222 -5.07 -6.17 -7.05
C CYS A 222 -4.31 -7.02 -8.07
N PHE A 223 -3.00 -7.08 -7.90
CA PHE A 223 -2.09 -7.75 -8.83
C PHE A 223 -1.30 -8.79 -8.04
N VAL A 224 -1.22 -10.01 -8.58
CA VAL A 224 -0.53 -11.14 -7.94
C VAL A 224 0.47 -11.72 -8.92
N SER A 225 1.77 -11.60 -8.62
CA SER A 225 2.81 -12.33 -9.34
C SER A 225 2.95 -13.73 -8.75
N VAL A 226 3.13 -14.76 -9.61
CA VAL A 226 3.16 -16.17 -9.22
C VAL A 226 4.31 -16.87 -9.95
N SER A 227 5.30 -17.37 -9.18
CA SER A 227 6.43 -18.12 -9.72
C SER A 227 6.05 -19.53 -10.17
N PRO A 228 6.86 -20.19 -11.02
CA PRO A 228 6.67 -21.60 -11.36
C PRO A 228 6.57 -22.50 -10.13
N ARG A 229 7.43 -22.29 -9.13
CA ARG A 229 7.42 -23.04 -7.87
C ARG A 229 6.14 -22.83 -7.06
N ALA A 230 5.58 -21.61 -7.08
CA ALA A 230 4.28 -21.34 -6.47
C ALA A 230 3.15 -22.06 -7.20
N TRP A 231 3.19 -22.18 -8.53
CA TRP A 231 2.22 -22.98 -9.29
C TRP A 231 2.27 -24.47 -8.94
N GLU A 232 3.45 -25.04 -8.72
CA GLU A 232 3.60 -26.43 -8.22
C GLU A 232 2.91 -26.60 -6.86
N ALA A 233 3.08 -25.63 -5.97
CA ALA A 233 2.39 -25.62 -4.66
C ALA A 233 0.88 -25.46 -4.81
N ALA A 234 0.41 -24.64 -5.74
CA ALA A 234 -1.02 -24.42 -6.00
C ALA A 234 -1.72 -25.70 -6.46
N ALA A 235 -1.04 -26.57 -7.23
CA ALA A 235 -1.59 -27.82 -7.73
C ALA A 235 -1.96 -28.83 -6.61
N VAL A 236 -1.35 -28.69 -5.43
CA VAL A 236 -1.57 -29.59 -4.28
C VAL A 236 -2.27 -28.91 -3.10
N ALA A 237 -2.51 -27.61 -3.17
CA ALA A 237 -3.16 -26.83 -2.12
C ALA A 237 -4.64 -27.21 -1.97
N LYS A 238 -5.12 -27.33 -0.71
CA LYS A 238 -6.44 -27.91 -0.38
C LYS A 238 -7.47 -26.92 0.14
N ILE A 239 -7.11 -25.66 0.36
CA ILE A 239 -8.07 -24.64 0.80
C ILE A 239 -9.11 -24.42 -0.32
N PRO A 240 -10.42 -24.52 -0.03
CA PRO A 240 -11.46 -24.25 -1.01
C PRO A 240 -11.42 -22.81 -1.50
N LYS A 241 -11.54 -22.63 -2.81
CA LYS A 241 -11.52 -21.31 -3.46
C LYS A 241 -12.42 -21.29 -4.67
N PHE A 242 -13.03 -20.16 -4.97
CA PHE A 242 -13.83 -19.94 -6.16
C PHE A 242 -13.50 -18.59 -6.79
N TYR A 243 -13.85 -17.48 -6.12
CA TYR A 243 -13.62 -16.14 -6.67
C TYR A 243 -12.13 -15.83 -6.81
N PHE A 244 -11.30 -16.27 -5.88
CA PHE A 244 -9.86 -16.08 -5.84
C PHE A 244 -9.08 -17.28 -6.39
N ASP A 245 -9.66 -18.09 -7.29
CA ASP A 245 -8.94 -19.18 -7.94
C ASP A 245 -7.96 -18.63 -8.99
N LEU A 246 -6.67 -18.58 -8.64
CA LEU A 246 -5.61 -18.05 -9.51
C LEU A 246 -5.40 -18.94 -10.75
N ALA A 247 -5.68 -20.24 -10.67
CA ALA A 247 -5.62 -21.12 -11.86
C ALA A 247 -6.70 -20.75 -12.89
N ALA A 248 -7.92 -20.43 -12.43
CA ALA A 248 -8.97 -19.92 -13.30
C ALA A 248 -8.62 -18.56 -13.90
N HIS A 249 -7.98 -17.67 -13.12
CA HIS A 249 -7.48 -16.39 -13.61
C HIS A 249 -6.39 -16.57 -14.68
N LYS A 250 -5.43 -17.48 -14.48
CA LYS A 250 -4.39 -17.81 -15.46
C LYS A 250 -4.97 -18.33 -16.76
N ALA A 251 -5.82 -19.36 -16.70
CA ALA A 251 -6.44 -19.93 -17.87
C ALA A 251 -7.28 -18.91 -18.67
N SER A 252 -7.95 -18.00 -17.97
CA SER A 252 -8.70 -16.92 -18.63
C SER A 252 -7.79 -15.85 -19.24
N ALA A 253 -6.68 -15.52 -18.57
CA ALA A 253 -5.72 -14.54 -19.06
C ALA A 253 -5.02 -14.98 -20.35
N GLU A 254 -4.77 -16.27 -20.53
CA GLU A 254 -4.24 -16.86 -21.78
C GLU A 254 -5.19 -16.61 -22.98
N ALA A 255 -6.50 -16.50 -22.72
CA ALA A 255 -7.49 -16.11 -23.72
C ALA A 255 -7.75 -14.59 -23.79
N GLY A 256 -6.95 -13.77 -23.10
CA GLY A 256 -7.13 -12.32 -23.00
C GLY A 256 -8.37 -11.91 -22.23
N GLN A 257 -8.82 -12.72 -21.28
CA GLN A 257 -10.05 -12.54 -20.51
C GLN A 257 -9.81 -12.70 -19.01
N THR A 258 -10.82 -12.41 -18.21
CA THR A 258 -10.89 -12.72 -16.79
C THR A 258 -11.96 -13.77 -16.53
N PRO A 259 -11.86 -14.61 -15.48
CA PRO A 259 -12.88 -15.63 -15.20
C PRO A 259 -14.25 -15.01 -14.83
N TRP A 260 -14.22 -13.87 -14.15
CA TRP A 260 -15.39 -13.10 -13.71
C TRP A 260 -15.39 -11.73 -14.38
N THR A 261 -16.53 -11.01 -14.33
CA THR A 261 -16.62 -9.64 -14.86
C THR A 261 -15.60 -8.72 -14.15
N PRO A 262 -14.66 -8.10 -14.89
CA PRO A 262 -13.64 -7.26 -14.29
C PRO A 262 -14.14 -5.83 -14.05
N ALA A 263 -13.40 -5.08 -13.22
CA ALA A 263 -13.60 -3.63 -13.03
C ALA A 263 -13.06 -2.85 -14.26
N VAL A 264 -13.76 -2.90 -15.39
CA VAL A 264 -13.29 -2.37 -16.69
C VAL A 264 -12.87 -0.91 -16.61
N ALA A 265 -13.65 -0.05 -15.91
CA ALA A 265 -13.29 1.38 -15.74
C ALA A 265 -11.96 1.55 -15.01
N VAL A 266 -11.68 0.70 -14.02
CA VAL A 266 -10.41 0.74 -13.27
C VAL A 266 -9.26 0.18 -14.12
N MET A 267 -9.54 -0.76 -15.04
CA MET A 267 -8.57 -1.23 -16.03
C MET A 267 -8.18 -0.09 -17.01
N PHE A 268 -9.13 0.72 -17.47
CA PHE A 268 -8.81 1.92 -18.27
C PHE A 268 -7.94 2.92 -17.51
N GLN A 269 -8.23 3.13 -16.23
CA GLN A 269 -7.39 3.97 -15.37
C GLN A 269 -5.98 3.42 -15.23
N LEU A 270 -5.85 2.10 -15.03
CA LEU A 270 -4.55 1.45 -14.88
C LEU A 270 -3.71 1.57 -16.15
N ASP A 271 -4.30 1.41 -17.30
CA ASP A 271 -3.62 1.54 -18.59
C ASP A 271 -2.97 2.93 -18.76
N VAL A 272 -3.74 3.98 -18.46
CA VAL A 272 -3.23 5.37 -18.50
C VAL A 272 -2.22 5.65 -17.39
N ALA A 273 -2.42 5.08 -16.20
CA ALA A 273 -1.44 5.23 -15.13
C ALA A 273 -0.10 4.57 -15.47
N LEU A 274 -0.13 3.43 -16.15
CA LEU A 274 1.09 2.77 -16.64
C LEU A 274 1.79 3.59 -17.71
N ASP A 275 1.08 4.34 -18.58
CA ASP A 275 1.70 5.29 -19.51
C ASP A 275 2.52 6.35 -18.75
N LEU A 276 1.97 6.90 -17.66
CA LEU A 276 2.68 7.88 -16.84
C LEU A 276 3.90 7.26 -16.12
N ILE A 277 3.79 6.03 -15.65
CA ILE A 277 4.87 5.30 -14.98
C ILE A 277 6.02 5.00 -15.97
N GLU A 278 5.70 4.62 -17.20
CA GLU A 278 6.71 4.37 -18.23
C GLU A 278 7.40 5.65 -18.69
N GLN A 279 6.64 6.74 -18.83
CA GLN A 279 7.20 8.06 -19.19
C GLN A 279 8.17 8.59 -18.13
N GLU A 280 7.84 8.45 -16.84
CA GLU A 280 8.72 8.89 -15.75
C GLU A 280 9.87 7.90 -15.50
N THR A 281 9.66 6.62 -15.74
CA THR A 281 10.50 5.46 -15.40
C THR A 281 10.55 5.12 -13.90
N LEU A 282 10.64 3.83 -13.56
CA LEU A 282 10.70 3.39 -12.17
C LEU A 282 11.89 3.99 -11.39
N PRO A 283 13.13 4.07 -11.91
CA PRO A 283 14.23 4.69 -11.19
C PRO A 283 13.98 6.16 -10.83
N GLU A 284 13.40 6.96 -11.72
CA GLU A 284 13.08 8.36 -11.43
C GLU A 284 11.89 8.47 -10.46
N ILE A 285 10.91 7.57 -10.55
CA ILE A 285 9.82 7.47 -9.58
C ILE A 285 10.38 7.19 -8.18
N TRP A 286 11.29 6.23 -8.02
CA TRP A 286 11.90 5.92 -6.73
C TRP A 286 12.70 7.10 -6.17
N LYS A 287 13.48 7.76 -7.01
CA LYS A 287 14.24 8.96 -6.65
C LYS A 287 13.31 10.11 -6.21
N ARG A 288 12.20 10.32 -6.93
CA ARG A 288 11.18 11.30 -6.55
C ARG A 288 10.56 10.97 -5.19
N HIS A 289 10.19 9.69 -4.94
CA HIS A 289 9.63 9.28 -3.66
C HIS A 289 10.62 9.45 -2.50
N ALA A 290 11.91 9.12 -2.71
CA ALA A 290 12.96 9.35 -1.73
C ALA A 290 13.09 10.84 -1.37
N ALA A 291 13.07 11.73 -2.37
CA ALA A 291 13.13 13.17 -2.17
C ALA A 291 11.90 13.71 -1.45
N VAL A 292 10.71 13.24 -1.80
CA VAL A 292 9.46 13.61 -1.14
C VAL A 292 9.44 13.09 0.31
N GLY A 293 9.88 11.86 0.55
CA GLY A 293 10.01 11.29 1.90
C GLY A 293 11.00 12.07 2.76
N ALA A 294 12.16 12.43 2.21
CA ALA A 294 13.16 13.28 2.89
C ALA A 294 12.59 14.65 3.27
N ALA A 295 11.84 15.30 2.35
CA ALA A 295 11.19 16.57 2.61
C ALA A 295 10.18 16.48 3.77
N VAL A 296 9.31 15.46 3.76
CA VAL A 296 8.31 15.26 4.82
C VAL A 296 9.00 15.02 6.17
N ARG A 297 9.99 14.15 6.22
CA ARG A 297 10.73 13.85 7.47
C ARG A 297 11.43 15.09 8.02
N ALA A 298 12.13 15.85 7.18
CA ALA A 298 12.80 17.08 7.59
C ALA A 298 11.82 18.15 8.10
N GLY A 299 10.72 18.37 7.36
CA GLY A 299 9.68 19.32 7.79
C GLY A 299 9.08 18.95 9.14
N LEU A 300 8.69 17.67 9.33
CA LEU A 300 8.12 17.21 10.61
C LEU A 300 9.10 17.32 11.76
N THR A 301 10.38 16.97 11.55
CA THR A 301 11.42 17.09 12.59
C THR A 301 11.63 18.56 12.99
N THR A 302 11.64 19.48 12.01
CA THR A 302 11.76 20.93 12.28
C THR A 302 10.56 21.49 13.05
N LEU A 303 9.36 20.90 12.84
CA LEU A 303 8.16 21.20 13.63
C LEU A 303 8.16 20.58 15.04
N GLY A 304 9.22 19.86 15.41
CA GLY A 304 9.35 19.22 16.72
C GLY A 304 8.64 17.86 16.84
N PHE A 305 8.12 17.29 15.73
CA PHE A 305 7.54 15.95 15.77
C PHE A 305 8.61 14.86 15.86
N LYS A 306 8.44 13.92 16.78
CA LYS A 306 9.24 12.71 16.83
C LYS A 306 8.75 11.73 15.76
N LEU A 307 9.62 11.28 14.87
CA LEU A 307 9.28 10.26 13.87
C LEU A 307 9.15 8.89 14.53
N LEU A 308 8.26 8.05 13.97
CA LEU A 308 8.01 6.70 14.50
C LEU A 308 9.05 5.69 14.01
N ALA A 309 9.36 5.73 12.71
CA ALA A 309 10.24 4.74 12.10
C ALA A 309 11.70 4.99 12.44
N ASP A 310 12.46 3.90 12.60
CA ASP A 310 13.92 3.95 12.63
C ASP A 310 14.43 4.60 11.33
N PRO A 311 15.30 5.62 11.41
CA PRO A 311 15.79 6.34 10.23
C PRO A 311 16.41 5.43 9.15
N ALA A 312 17.05 4.32 9.54
CA ALA A 312 17.68 3.37 8.61
C ALA A 312 16.66 2.62 7.73
N TYR A 313 15.42 2.51 8.20
CA TYR A 313 14.34 1.78 7.54
C TYR A 313 13.09 2.61 7.31
N ALA A 314 13.21 3.94 7.43
CA ALA A 314 12.09 4.85 7.22
C ALA A 314 11.57 4.75 5.77
N SER A 315 10.27 4.55 5.62
CA SER A 315 9.62 4.40 4.32
C SER A 315 9.70 5.67 3.47
N ASP A 316 9.96 5.50 2.18
CA ASP A 316 9.84 6.57 1.18
C ASP A 316 8.41 6.71 0.60
N ALA A 317 7.45 5.94 1.11
CA ALA A 317 6.05 5.98 0.70
C ALA A 317 5.11 6.58 1.76
N VAL A 318 5.51 6.56 3.04
CA VAL A 318 4.73 7.07 4.17
C VAL A 318 5.64 7.49 5.31
N THR A 319 5.29 8.56 6.00
CA THR A 319 5.95 8.99 7.24
C THR A 319 4.97 8.99 8.39
N GLY A 320 5.34 8.34 9.49
CA GLY A 320 4.59 8.34 10.76
C GLY A 320 5.27 9.22 11.79
N ALA A 321 4.49 10.01 12.52
CA ALA A 321 5.00 10.88 13.57
C ALA A 321 4.12 10.82 14.82
N TRP A 322 4.76 10.88 15.99
CA TRP A 322 4.07 10.95 17.27
C TRP A 322 3.37 12.29 17.44
N LEU A 323 2.15 12.27 17.97
CA LEU A 323 1.49 13.50 18.42
C LEU A 323 2.26 14.04 19.63
N PRO A 324 2.54 15.35 19.67
CA PRO A 324 3.16 15.98 20.83
C PRO A 324 2.27 15.85 22.07
N GLU A 325 2.89 15.86 23.23
CA GLU A 325 2.16 15.84 24.49
C GLU A 325 1.14 17.00 24.58
N GLY A 326 -0.04 16.70 25.10
CA GLY A 326 -1.15 17.65 25.21
C GLY A 326 -1.84 17.99 23.88
N LEU A 327 -1.54 17.29 22.78
CA LEU A 327 -2.22 17.44 21.50
C LEU A 327 -3.01 16.17 21.17
N ASP A 328 -4.32 16.23 21.25
CA ASP A 328 -5.17 15.08 20.87
C ASP A 328 -5.40 15.01 19.36
N TRP A 329 -5.59 13.77 18.87
CA TRP A 329 -5.80 13.49 17.45
C TRP A 329 -7.04 14.21 16.87
N LYS A 330 -8.14 14.30 17.61
CA LYS A 330 -9.40 14.85 17.10
C LYS A 330 -9.26 16.35 16.82
N THR A 331 -8.69 17.09 17.75
CA THR A 331 -8.41 18.53 17.62
C THR A 331 -7.43 18.80 16.49
N PHE A 332 -6.28 18.08 16.46
CA PHE A 332 -5.26 18.23 15.44
C PHE A 332 -5.80 17.93 14.03
N ASN A 333 -6.41 16.76 13.83
CA ASN A 333 -6.97 16.36 12.55
C ASN A 333 -8.13 17.27 12.10
N GLY A 334 -8.94 17.76 13.04
CA GLY A 334 -10.02 18.72 12.75
C GLY A 334 -9.49 20.04 12.18
N LYS A 335 -8.40 20.58 12.74
CA LYS A 335 -7.74 21.78 12.22
C LYS A 335 -7.11 21.54 10.84
N LEU A 336 -6.36 20.46 10.67
CA LEU A 336 -5.77 20.08 9.37
C LEU A 336 -6.82 20.03 8.26
N ARG A 337 -7.95 19.37 8.51
CA ARG A 337 -9.06 19.25 7.54
C ARG A 337 -9.67 20.62 7.19
N LYS A 338 -9.86 21.52 8.16
CA LYS A 338 -10.34 22.88 7.90
C LYS A 338 -9.40 23.67 7.00
N LEU A 339 -8.10 23.42 7.11
CA LEU A 339 -7.07 24.01 6.25
C LEU A 339 -6.82 23.22 4.95
N GLY A 340 -7.65 22.20 4.66
CA GLY A 340 -7.60 21.46 3.41
C GLY A 340 -6.56 20.34 3.36
N LEU A 341 -5.94 19.96 4.47
CA LEU A 341 -5.00 18.82 4.52
C LEU A 341 -5.64 17.59 5.16
N VAL A 342 -5.61 16.46 4.45
CA VAL A 342 -6.15 15.19 4.94
C VAL A 342 -5.03 14.18 5.15
N VAL A 343 -4.77 13.83 6.41
CA VAL A 343 -3.78 12.83 6.82
C VAL A 343 -4.44 11.65 7.54
N ALA A 344 -3.72 10.55 7.72
CA ALA A 344 -4.24 9.37 8.42
C ALA A 344 -3.81 9.34 9.88
N GLY A 345 -4.66 8.83 10.77
CA GLY A 345 -4.30 8.52 12.14
C GLY A 345 -3.55 7.20 12.28
N GLY A 346 -3.11 6.87 13.51
CA GLY A 346 -2.55 5.59 13.85
C GLY A 346 -3.55 4.44 13.78
N GLN A 347 -3.05 3.22 13.68
CA GLN A 347 -3.83 1.97 13.70
C GLN A 347 -3.40 1.07 14.86
N GLY A 348 -4.28 0.14 15.26
CA GLY A 348 -3.97 -0.82 16.32
C GLY A 348 -3.47 -0.14 17.60
N ALA A 349 -2.32 -0.55 18.09
CA ALA A 349 -1.69 -0.02 19.32
C ALA A 349 -1.29 1.47 19.24
N LEU A 350 -1.20 2.03 18.03
CA LEU A 350 -0.82 3.43 17.78
C LEU A 350 -2.04 4.35 17.53
N LYS A 351 -3.26 3.83 17.62
CA LYS A 351 -4.50 4.63 17.46
C LYS A 351 -4.53 5.79 18.45
N GLY A 352 -4.71 7.00 17.93
CA GLY A 352 -4.73 8.24 18.72
C GLY A 352 -3.37 8.76 19.21
N LYS A 353 -2.28 8.02 18.96
CA LYS A 353 -0.93 8.40 19.42
C LYS A 353 -0.06 9.01 18.33
N ILE A 354 -0.31 8.63 17.08
CA ILE A 354 0.44 9.08 15.91
C ILE A 354 -0.49 9.58 14.81
N PHE A 355 0.08 10.30 13.87
CA PHE A 355 -0.49 10.50 12.54
C PHE A 355 0.48 10.04 11.46
N ARG A 356 -0.03 9.87 10.24
CA ARG A 356 0.75 9.40 9.10
C ARG A 356 0.47 10.26 7.89
N ILE A 357 1.55 10.67 7.21
CA ILE A 357 1.50 11.37 5.93
C ILE A 357 1.88 10.37 4.84
N GLY A 358 0.93 10.07 3.96
CA GLY A 358 1.17 9.31 2.75
C GLY A 358 1.81 10.19 1.68
N HIS A 359 2.89 9.69 1.09
CA HIS A 359 3.60 10.38 0.03
C HIS A 359 4.05 9.40 -1.06
N LEU A 360 3.09 8.58 -1.52
CA LEU A 360 3.27 7.61 -2.60
C LEU A 360 2.31 7.91 -3.76
N GLY A 361 2.64 7.40 -4.94
CA GLY A 361 1.84 7.58 -6.15
C GLY A 361 2.04 8.97 -6.79
N HIS A 362 0.92 9.61 -7.14
CA HIS A 362 0.96 10.95 -7.74
C HIS A 362 1.23 12.03 -6.69
N VAL A 363 2.51 12.22 -6.39
CA VAL A 363 2.98 13.18 -5.40
C VAL A 363 4.25 13.89 -5.88
N THR A 364 4.34 15.20 -5.64
CA THR A 364 5.49 16.03 -6.01
C THR A 364 6.06 16.72 -4.77
N VAL A 365 7.29 17.21 -4.84
CA VAL A 365 7.90 18.02 -3.78
C VAL A 365 7.04 19.25 -3.45
N PRO A 366 6.54 20.06 -4.42
CA PRO A 366 5.62 21.17 -4.11
C PRO A 366 4.37 20.75 -3.33
N ALA A 367 3.80 19.60 -3.65
CA ALA A 367 2.60 19.11 -2.97
C ALA A 367 2.83 18.80 -1.49
N VAL A 368 4.01 18.26 -1.12
CA VAL A 368 4.34 18.01 0.29
C VAL A 368 4.85 19.27 1.00
N ILE A 369 5.49 20.21 0.30
CA ILE A 369 5.82 21.53 0.85
C ILE A 369 4.55 22.27 1.30
N ASN A 370 3.48 22.23 0.47
CA ASN A 370 2.17 22.75 0.85
C ASN A 370 1.64 22.05 2.11
N ALA A 371 1.76 20.73 2.22
CA ALA A 371 1.32 20.00 3.42
C ALA A 371 2.12 20.42 4.68
N ILE A 372 3.43 20.65 4.56
CA ILE A 372 4.27 21.15 5.67
C ILE A 372 3.85 22.59 6.08
N ALA A 373 3.57 23.46 5.11
CA ALA A 373 3.06 24.81 5.41
C ALA A 373 1.72 24.78 6.17
N VAL A 374 0.80 23.88 5.78
CA VAL A 374 -0.47 23.69 6.50
C VAL A 374 -0.24 23.14 7.92
N LEU A 375 0.75 22.27 8.12
CA LEU A 375 1.14 21.81 9.45
C LEU A 375 1.70 22.93 10.33
N GLU A 376 2.57 23.78 9.77
CA GLU A 376 3.05 25.00 10.48
C GLU A 376 1.86 25.86 10.93
N GLN A 377 0.97 26.22 10.01
CA GLN A 377 -0.20 27.03 10.33
C GLN A 377 -1.09 26.35 11.39
N THR A 378 -1.32 25.04 11.25
CA THR A 378 -2.10 24.27 12.23
C THR A 378 -1.53 24.37 13.64
N LEU A 379 -0.21 24.24 13.78
CA LEU A 379 0.45 24.33 15.09
C LEU A 379 0.40 25.74 15.66
N ILE A 380 0.56 26.77 14.83
CA ILE A 380 0.41 28.18 15.26
C ILE A 380 -1.03 28.42 15.76
N GLU A 381 -2.07 27.97 15.02
CA GLU A 381 -3.46 28.10 15.45
C GLU A 381 -3.83 27.27 16.69
N LEU A 382 -2.95 26.37 17.11
CA LEU A 382 -3.05 25.58 18.34
C LEU A 382 -2.09 26.07 19.42
N ASP A 383 -1.61 27.31 19.32
CA ASP A 383 -0.70 27.99 20.26
C ASP A 383 0.57 27.18 20.56
N ARG A 384 1.10 26.44 19.55
CA ARG A 384 2.35 25.72 19.66
C ARG A 384 3.52 26.56 19.12
N PRO A 385 4.70 26.51 19.74
CA PRO A 385 5.85 27.31 19.31
C PRO A 385 6.37 26.77 17.96
N VAL A 386 6.23 27.58 16.91
CA VAL A 386 6.71 27.31 15.55
C VAL A 386 7.30 28.58 14.98
N THR A 387 8.46 28.46 14.33
CA THR A 387 9.03 29.56 13.53
C THR A 387 8.46 29.47 12.11
N PRO A 388 7.62 30.42 11.68
CA PRO A 388 6.99 30.37 10.36
C PRO A 388 8.03 30.28 9.23
N GLY A 389 7.81 29.37 8.28
CA GLY A 389 8.68 29.13 7.14
C GLY A 389 9.87 28.21 7.40
N ALA A 390 10.23 27.95 8.67
CA ALA A 390 11.41 27.14 9.00
C ALA A 390 11.28 25.68 8.53
N ALA A 391 10.13 25.04 8.76
CA ALA A 391 9.90 23.66 8.35
C ALA A 391 9.74 23.54 6.82
N VAL A 392 9.13 24.52 6.19
CA VAL A 392 9.05 24.61 4.72
C VAL A 392 10.45 24.71 4.12
N ALA A 393 11.31 25.57 4.63
CA ALA A 393 12.70 25.70 4.18
C ALA A 393 13.49 24.40 4.39
N ALA A 394 13.39 23.77 5.57
CA ALA A 394 14.05 22.51 5.86
C ALA A 394 13.60 21.38 4.93
N ALA A 395 12.30 21.26 4.67
CA ALA A 395 11.74 20.28 3.74
C ALA A 395 12.26 20.50 2.31
N GLN A 396 12.31 21.75 1.85
CA GLN A 396 12.82 22.09 0.52
C GLN A 396 14.30 21.74 0.36
N VAL A 397 15.13 22.10 1.35
CA VAL A 397 16.57 21.78 1.36
C VAL A 397 16.78 20.25 1.34
N ALA A 398 16.01 19.49 2.14
CA ALA A 398 16.12 18.03 2.19
C ALA A 398 15.75 17.38 0.84
N ALA A 399 14.69 17.86 0.17
CA ALA A 399 14.34 17.41 -1.17
C ALA A 399 15.44 17.67 -2.19
N LEU A 400 15.98 18.90 -2.21
CA LEU A 400 17.05 19.27 -3.16
C LEU A 400 18.33 18.45 -2.94
N LYS A 401 18.71 18.18 -1.69
CA LYS A 401 19.84 17.29 -1.38
C LYS A 401 19.59 15.87 -1.87
N SER A 402 18.41 15.32 -1.64
CA SER A 402 18.04 13.98 -2.11
C SER A 402 18.05 13.86 -3.63
N LEU A 403 17.78 14.94 -4.34
CA LEU A 403 17.83 15.02 -5.80
C LEU A 403 19.24 15.37 -6.35
N ASN A 404 20.24 15.56 -5.48
CA ASN A 404 21.58 16.05 -5.83
C ASN A 404 21.57 17.43 -6.52
N LEU A 405 20.61 18.29 -6.18
CA LEU A 405 20.45 19.65 -6.71
C LEU A 405 20.93 20.74 -5.72
N ALA A 406 21.27 20.37 -4.48
CA ALA A 406 21.89 21.24 -3.48
C ALA A 406 23.19 20.60 -2.96
N LYS A 407 24.20 21.47 -2.74
CA LYS A 407 25.47 21.09 -2.12
C LYS A 407 25.37 20.99 -0.59
#